data_8d227b1847d9b45838cbc7eeb6aa01fe
#
_entry.id   8d227b1847d9b45838cbc7eeb6aa01fe
#
_cell.length_a   1.000
_cell.length_b   1.000
_cell.length_c   1.000
_cell.angle_alpha   90.00
_cell.angle_beta   90.00
_cell.angle_gamma   90.00
#
_symmetry.space_group_name_H-M   'P 1'
#
loop_
_entity.id
_entity.type
_entity.pdbx_description
1 polymer ?
#
loop_
_entity_poly.entity_id
_entity_poly.type
_entity_poly.pdbx_seq_one_letter_code
_entity_poly.pdbx_strand_id
1 'polypeptide(L)'
;TTTPETITENTSDTAIAEKTSREWLHGVQVGLGASATSGLNGFVGYANKDFDSFWLKRFGFRVDFASTRPVKSAINSAVDSAMGSSGIDIGDNLTINDGEIKAHHVAALVDFYPFGNTWFWGGLRLTGGYYTGKLDVDANLSGKIDGLPSDAFEFKLMDNLYRYTGNSVHGTARADWKYSGPYLGTGFDLGLFAGFKIYMDAGVVFTSKTAQLNLDVPFAGLEYYDTAASTWKPVSSSAEEAEVDRVKAEALADAQSELDDIKFYPMIKLGFMYRF
;
A
#
# COMPACT_ATOMS: atom_id res chain seq x y z
N THR A 1 39.10 -32.93 60.74
CA THR A 1 38.05 -33.48 59.88
C THR A 1 37.05 -32.35 59.59
N THR A 2 37.22 -31.65 58.53
CA THR A 2 36.34 -30.56 58.06
C THR A 2 35.44 -31.15 56.98
N THR A 3 34.16 -31.15 57.27
CA THR A 3 33.10 -31.55 56.32
C THR A 3 32.85 -30.38 55.35
N PRO A 4 32.77 -30.60 54.05
CA PRO A 4 32.41 -29.53 53.11
C PRO A 4 30.94 -29.28 53.15
N GLU A 5 30.51 -28.01 53.38
CA GLU A 5 29.15 -27.52 53.18
C GLU A 5 28.79 -27.59 51.70
N THR A 6 27.76 -28.35 51.41
CA THR A 6 27.14 -28.40 50.09
C THR A 6 26.30 -27.15 49.92
N ILE A 7 26.74 -26.22 49.06
CA ILE A 7 25.95 -25.08 48.64
C ILE A 7 24.86 -25.64 47.69
N THR A 8 23.65 -25.76 48.24
CA THR A 8 22.46 -26.04 47.44
C THR A 8 22.07 -24.72 46.75
N GLU A 9 22.50 -24.56 45.51
CA GLU A 9 22.12 -23.46 44.65
C GLU A 9 20.59 -23.46 44.48
N ASN A 10 19.96 -22.33 44.74
CA ASN A 10 18.52 -22.18 44.87
C ASN A 10 17.84 -22.17 43.49
N THR A 11 17.64 -23.34 42.91
CA THR A 11 16.93 -23.55 41.65
C THR A 11 15.48 -23.05 41.65
N SER A 12 14.92 -22.79 42.86
CA SER A 12 13.55 -22.25 43.00
C SER A 12 13.44 -20.80 42.59
N ASP A 13 14.44 -19.95 42.87
CA ASP A 13 14.39 -18.51 42.57
C ASP A 13 14.51 -18.23 41.06
N THR A 14 15.31 -19.04 40.37
CA THR A 14 15.44 -18.93 38.89
C THR A 14 14.16 -19.38 38.21
N ALA A 15 13.52 -20.45 38.66
CA ALA A 15 12.28 -20.95 38.13
C ALA A 15 11.09 -20.00 38.38
N ILE A 16 11.05 -19.35 39.55
CA ILE A 16 10.03 -18.35 39.90
C ILE A 16 10.24 -17.08 39.07
N ALA A 17 11.48 -16.62 38.88
CA ALA A 17 11.79 -15.45 38.05
C ALA A 17 11.45 -15.71 36.57
N GLU A 18 11.71 -16.92 36.07
CA GLU A 18 11.38 -17.31 34.68
C GLU A 18 9.88 -17.46 34.46
N LYS A 19 9.13 -17.94 35.47
CA LYS A 19 7.67 -18.01 35.43
C LYS A 19 7.03 -16.63 35.49
N THR A 20 7.52 -15.76 36.36
CA THR A 20 7.02 -14.39 36.51
C THR A 20 7.33 -13.52 35.26
N SER A 21 8.48 -13.75 34.63
CA SER A 21 8.83 -13.03 33.41
C SER A 21 7.99 -13.44 32.20
N ARG A 22 7.37 -14.60 32.18
CA ARG A 22 6.45 -15.04 31.11
C ARG A 22 5.00 -14.60 31.34
N GLU A 23 4.58 -14.40 32.56
CA GLU A 23 3.19 -14.01 32.88
C GLU A 23 2.80 -12.65 32.30
N TRP A 24 3.71 -11.67 32.27
CA TRP A 24 3.42 -10.35 31.70
C TRP A 24 3.35 -10.34 30.17
N LEU A 25 3.97 -11.34 29.49
CA LEU A 25 3.88 -11.49 28.03
C LEU A 25 2.58 -12.18 27.59
N HIS A 26 1.83 -12.78 28.53
CA HIS A 26 0.62 -13.51 28.20
C HIS A 26 -0.43 -12.59 27.54
N GLY A 27 -0.74 -12.87 26.27
CA GLY A 27 -1.61 -12.04 25.46
C GLY A 27 -0.90 -11.03 24.54
N VAL A 28 0.41 -10.84 24.68
CA VAL A 28 1.19 -10.06 23.70
C VAL A 28 1.18 -10.76 22.34
N GLN A 29 1.03 -9.99 21.29
CA GLN A 29 0.99 -10.47 19.91
C GLN A 29 2.01 -9.74 19.07
N VAL A 30 2.69 -10.47 18.19
CA VAL A 30 3.57 -9.92 17.17
C VAL A 30 3.18 -10.53 15.84
N GLY A 31 3.00 -9.72 14.83
CA GLY A 31 2.63 -10.20 13.49
C GLY A 31 3.54 -9.63 12.41
N LEU A 32 3.73 -10.42 11.37
CA LEU A 32 4.44 -10.03 10.16
C LEU A 32 3.69 -10.60 8.95
N GLY A 33 3.51 -9.79 7.92
CA GLY A 33 2.77 -10.19 6.74
C GLY A 33 2.95 -9.27 5.56
N ALA A 34 2.07 -9.42 4.61
CA ALA A 34 1.99 -8.61 3.42
C ALA A 34 0.61 -7.93 3.30
N SER A 35 0.61 -6.73 2.79
CA SER A 35 -0.58 -5.98 2.44
C SER A 35 -0.59 -5.73 0.94
N ALA A 36 -1.73 -5.96 0.30
CA ALA A 36 -1.91 -5.68 -1.12
C ALA A 36 -1.73 -4.19 -1.47
N THR A 37 -1.99 -3.31 -0.50
CA THR A 37 -1.99 -1.85 -0.68
C THR A 37 -0.79 -1.13 -0.05
N SER A 38 0.01 -1.78 0.79
CA SER A 38 1.09 -1.12 1.53
C SER A 38 2.38 -1.95 1.67
N GLY A 39 2.47 -3.10 1.01
CA GLY A 39 3.68 -3.93 0.97
C GLY A 39 3.85 -4.80 2.22
N LEU A 40 5.05 -4.82 2.78
CA LEU A 40 5.34 -5.58 4.00
C LEU A 40 4.71 -4.87 5.20
N ASN A 41 3.93 -5.60 5.97
CA ASN A 41 3.33 -5.08 7.20
C ASN A 41 3.74 -5.88 8.43
N GLY A 42 3.72 -5.21 9.58
CA GLY A 42 3.91 -5.82 10.88
C GLY A 42 3.03 -5.15 11.93
N PHE A 43 2.83 -5.83 13.02
CA PHE A 43 2.15 -5.24 14.18
C PHE A 43 2.67 -5.79 15.50
N VAL A 44 2.48 -5.01 16.53
CA VAL A 44 2.60 -5.42 17.91
C VAL A 44 1.28 -5.11 18.60
N GLY A 45 0.80 -6.03 19.39
CA GLY A 45 -0.49 -5.87 20.07
C GLY A 45 -0.63 -6.69 21.34
N TYR A 46 -1.79 -6.55 21.96
CA TYR A 46 -2.18 -7.27 23.14
C TYR A 46 -3.63 -7.72 23.05
N ALA A 47 -3.88 -9.02 23.24
CA ALA A 47 -5.23 -9.57 23.38
C ALA A 47 -5.17 -10.82 24.26
N ASN A 48 -5.58 -10.67 25.49
CA ASN A 48 -5.63 -11.78 26.45
C ASN A 48 -7.08 -12.29 26.56
N LYS A 49 -7.30 -13.52 26.09
CA LYS A 49 -8.62 -14.18 26.09
C LYS A 49 -8.92 -14.91 27.41
N ASP A 50 -7.95 -14.99 28.32
CA ASP A 50 -8.07 -15.72 29.58
C ASP A 50 -8.47 -14.82 30.78
N PHE A 51 -8.79 -13.55 30.48
CA PHE A 51 -9.36 -12.68 31.52
C PHE A 51 -10.71 -13.20 32.01
N ASP A 52 -10.94 -13.11 33.31
CA ASP A 52 -12.24 -13.44 33.91
C ASP A 52 -13.36 -12.50 33.46
N SER A 53 -13.03 -11.25 33.15
CA SER A 53 -13.97 -10.27 32.66
C SER A 53 -14.50 -10.62 31.28
N PHE A 54 -15.82 -10.71 31.16
CA PHE A 54 -16.51 -10.97 29.87
C PHE A 54 -16.11 -9.99 28.76
N TRP A 55 -15.88 -8.73 29.10
CA TRP A 55 -15.51 -7.71 28.14
C TRP A 55 -14.01 -7.72 27.82
N LEU A 56 -13.15 -7.76 28.85
CA LEU A 56 -11.70 -7.67 28.65
C LEU A 56 -11.15 -8.82 27.78
N LYS A 57 -11.66 -10.03 27.93
CA LYS A 57 -11.25 -11.18 27.11
C LYS A 57 -11.66 -11.09 25.62
N ARG A 58 -12.51 -10.12 25.28
CA ARG A 58 -12.99 -9.92 23.90
C ARG A 58 -12.35 -8.75 23.21
N PHE A 59 -11.59 -7.93 23.91
CA PHE A 59 -10.90 -6.79 23.32
C PHE A 59 -9.41 -7.05 23.20
N GLY A 60 -8.85 -6.57 22.08
CA GLY A 60 -7.43 -6.48 21.85
C GLY A 60 -7.06 -5.09 21.37
N PHE A 61 -5.80 -4.77 21.51
CA PHE A 61 -5.22 -3.54 21.00
C PHE A 61 -3.97 -3.86 20.19
N ARG A 62 -3.76 -3.19 19.08
CA ARG A 62 -2.52 -3.33 18.29
C ARG A 62 -2.11 -2.03 17.61
N VAL A 63 -0.81 -1.89 17.47
CA VAL A 63 -0.17 -0.89 16.62
C VAL A 63 0.33 -1.60 15.38
N ASP A 64 -0.11 -1.14 14.24
CA ASP A 64 0.18 -1.71 12.94
C ASP A 64 1.05 -0.74 12.14
N PHE A 65 1.97 -1.28 11.37
CA PHE A 65 2.86 -0.50 10.50
C PHE A 65 3.15 -1.27 9.21
N ALA A 66 3.30 -0.55 8.12
CA ALA A 66 3.70 -1.14 6.86
C ALA A 66 4.62 -0.24 6.06
N SER A 67 5.39 -0.86 5.17
CA SER A 67 6.26 -0.16 4.23
C SER A 67 6.58 -1.03 3.03
N THR A 68 6.61 -0.43 1.85
CA THR A 68 7.10 -1.08 0.62
C THR A 68 8.62 -1.09 0.54
N ARG A 69 9.34 -0.29 1.34
CA ARG A 69 10.80 -0.14 1.25
C ARG A 69 11.57 -1.47 1.34
N PRO A 70 11.27 -2.39 2.28
CA PRO A 70 12.02 -3.64 2.41
C PRO A 70 11.83 -4.61 1.23
N VAL A 71 10.74 -4.47 0.48
CA VAL A 71 10.34 -5.38 -0.60
C VAL A 71 10.23 -4.66 -1.96
N LYS A 72 10.80 -3.47 -2.05
CA LYS A 72 10.74 -2.61 -3.24
C LYS A 72 11.13 -3.36 -4.52
N SER A 73 12.23 -4.08 -4.50
CA SER A 73 12.70 -4.85 -5.66
C SER A 73 11.73 -5.97 -6.06
N ALA A 74 11.13 -6.65 -5.07
CA ALA A 74 10.15 -7.70 -5.34
C ALA A 74 8.83 -7.14 -5.87
N ILE A 75 8.38 -6.00 -5.36
CA ILE A 75 7.18 -5.31 -5.85
C ILE A 75 7.41 -4.81 -7.28
N ASN A 76 8.53 -4.15 -7.54
CA ASN A 76 8.86 -3.67 -8.89
C ASN A 76 8.93 -4.84 -9.87
N SER A 77 9.62 -5.94 -9.51
CA SER A 77 9.66 -7.13 -10.36
C SER A 77 8.27 -7.76 -10.58
N ALA A 78 7.38 -7.72 -9.60
CA ALA A 78 6.02 -8.21 -9.75
C ALA A 78 5.18 -7.28 -10.65
N VAL A 79 5.34 -5.97 -10.52
CA VAL A 79 4.72 -4.96 -11.38
C VAL A 79 5.22 -5.12 -12.81
N ASP A 80 6.54 -5.21 -13.02
CA ASP A 80 7.15 -5.44 -14.33
C ASP A 80 6.67 -6.76 -14.96
N SER A 81 6.54 -7.82 -14.15
CA SER A 81 6.03 -9.12 -14.62
C SER A 81 4.54 -9.06 -14.97
N ALA A 82 3.74 -8.30 -14.22
CA ALA A 82 2.32 -8.12 -14.48
C ALA A 82 2.08 -7.23 -15.71
N MET A 83 2.94 -6.24 -15.92
CA MET A 83 2.91 -5.37 -17.10
C MET A 83 3.40 -6.10 -18.37
N GLY A 84 4.22 -7.14 -18.22
CA GLY A 84 4.82 -7.87 -19.33
C GLY A 84 5.82 -7.01 -20.12
N SER A 85 6.38 -7.59 -21.18
CA SER A 85 7.31 -6.87 -22.06
C SER A 85 6.67 -5.78 -22.92
N SER A 86 5.34 -5.71 -22.93
CA SER A 86 4.54 -4.76 -23.71
C SER A 86 3.99 -3.59 -22.90
N GLY A 87 4.19 -3.57 -21.57
CA GLY A 87 3.63 -2.55 -20.67
C GLY A 87 2.12 -2.70 -20.47
N ILE A 88 1.52 -1.78 -19.70
CA ILE A 88 0.06 -1.68 -19.52
C ILE A 88 -0.47 -0.66 -20.53
N ASP A 89 -1.34 -1.11 -21.41
CA ASP A 89 -2.14 -0.24 -22.27
C ASP A 89 -3.27 0.38 -21.44
N ILE A 90 -3.21 1.69 -21.24
CA ILE A 90 -4.24 2.45 -20.51
C ILE A 90 -5.23 3.15 -21.43
N GLY A 91 -5.31 2.72 -22.69
CA GLY A 91 -6.14 3.29 -23.73
C GLY A 91 -5.41 4.38 -24.55
N ASP A 92 -5.92 4.65 -25.73
CA ASP A 92 -5.39 5.66 -26.65
C ASP A 92 -3.87 5.57 -26.97
N ASN A 93 -3.32 4.34 -26.98
CA ASN A 93 -1.91 4.03 -27.26
C ASN A 93 -0.89 4.54 -26.22
N LEU A 94 -1.31 4.75 -24.99
CA LEU A 94 -0.42 5.10 -23.89
C LEU A 94 0.03 3.84 -23.14
N THR A 95 1.34 3.62 -23.09
CA THR A 95 1.92 2.47 -22.39
C THR A 95 2.72 2.92 -21.18
N ILE A 96 2.42 2.36 -20.01
CA ILE A 96 3.23 2.51 -18.81
C ILE A 96 4.29 1.42 -18.81
N ASN A 97 5.56 1.78 -18.94
CA ASN A 97 6.65 0.82 -19.06
C ASN A 97 7.43 0.61 -17.75
N ASP A 98 7.34 1.54 -16.85
CA ASP A 98 8.08 1.46 -15.58
C ASP A 98 7.29 2.19 -14.51
N GLY A 99 7.01 1.49 -13.42
CA GLY A 99 6.22 2.02 -12.31
C GLY A 99 6.91 1.78 -10.98
N GLU A 100 6.93 2.78 -10.12
CA GLU A 100 7.39 2.67 -8.75
C GLU A 100 6.25 2.95 -7.77
N ILE A 101 6.00 2.00 -6.86
CA ILE A 101 5.01 2.15 -5.78
C ILE A 101 5.75 2.28 -4.46
N LYS A 102 5.52 3.39 -3.78
CA LYS A 102 6.01 3.67 -2.42
C LYS A 102 4.82 3.85 -1.50
N ALA A 103 4.68 2.97 -0.53
CA ALA A 103 3.63 3.07 0.47
C ALA A 103 4.18 2.86 1.87
N HIS A 104 3.61 3.55 2.84
CA HIS A 104 3.85 3.32 4.26
C HIS A 104 2.64 3.77 5.07
N HIS A 105 2.42 3.10 6.19
CA HIS A 105 1.40 3.53 7.15
C HIS A 105 1.75 3.14 8.59
N VAL A 106 1.08 3.82 9.50
CA VAL A 106 0.99 3.47 10.92
C VAL A 106 -0.47 3.55 11.33
N ALA A 107 -0.91 2.63 12.19
CA ALA A 107 -2.26 2.62 12.71
C ALA A 107 -2.32 2.20 14.18
N ALA A 108 -3.31 2.73 14.88
CA ALA A 108 -3.73 2.26 16.20
C ALA A 108 -5.10 1.59 16.04
N LEU A 109 -5.20 0.33 16.45
CA LEU A 109 -6.36 -0.52 16.20
C LEU A 109 -6.86 -1.15 17.48
N VAL A 110 -8.16 -1.28 17.59
CA VAL A 110 -8.87 -2.04 18.60
C VAL A 110 -9.59 -3.18 17.93
N ASP A 111 -9.35 -4.39 18.40
CA ASP A 111 -9.97 -5.62 17.91
C ASP A 111 -11.04 -6.07 18.90
N PHE A 112 -12.21 -6.43 18.40
CA PHE A 112 -13.28 -7.04 19.17
C PHE A 112 -13.52 -8.46 18.67
N TYR A 113 -13.41 -9.45 19.56
CA TYR A 113 -13.61 -10.87 19.30
C TYR A 113 -15.00 -11.32 19.76
N PRO A 114 -16.03 -11.27 18.90
CA PRO A 114 -17.42 -11.52 19.31
C PRO A 114 -17.64 -12.93 19.90
N PHE A 115 -16.88 -13.91 19.42
CA PHE A 115 -17.02 -15.32 19.83
C PHE A 115 -16.02 -15.75 20.93
N GLY A 116 -15.18 -14.81 21.41
CA GLY A 116 -14.24 -15.03 22.52
C GLY A 116 -13.24 -16.14 22.22
N ASN A 117 -13.23 -17.20 23.03
CA ASN A 117 -12.25 -18.30 22.93
C ASN A 117 -12.85 -19.59 22.32
N THR A 118 -13.82 -19.50 21.41
CA THR A 118 -14.33 -20.68 20.70
C THR A 118 -13.32 -21.16 19.65
N TRP A 119 -13.26 -22.47 19.40
CA TRP A 119 -12.21 -23.11 18.63
C TRP A 119 -12.00 -22.48 17.25
N PHE A 120 -12.98 -22.44 16.39
CA PHE A 120 -12.83 -21.86 15.05
C PHE A 120 -13.25 -20.38 15.01
N TRP A 121 -14.46 -20.08 15.46
CA TRP A 121 -15.03 -18.74 15.42
C TRP A 121 -14.36 -17.73 16.34
N GLY A 122 -13.63 -18.22 17.35
CA GLY A 122 -12.85 -17.34 18.24
C GLY A 122 -11.73 -16.56 17.54
N GLY A 123 -11.39 -16.91 16.31
CA GLY A 123 -10.47 -16.15 15.47
C GLY A 123 -11.09 -14.94 14.79
N LEU A 124 -12.43 -14.94 14.61
CA LEU A 124 -13.11 -13.81 13.98
C LEU A 124 -13.02 -12.58 14.86
N ARG A 125 -12.65 -11.45 14.26
CA ARG A 125 -12.60 -10.16 14.93
C ARG A 125 -13.20 -9.06 14.07
N LEU A 126 -13.78 -8.07 14.73
CA LEU A 126 -14.11 -6.78 14.17
C LEU A 126 -13.03 -5.79 14.62
N THR A 127 -12.53 -4.99 13.71
CA THR A 127 -11.43 -4.08 13.99
C THR A 127 -11.87 -2.65 13.68
N GLY A 128 -11.69 -1.79 14.65
CA GLY A 128 -11.85 -0.34 14.49
C GLY A 128 -10.56 0.37 14.88
N GLY A 129 -10.34 1.56 14.34
CA GLY A 129 -9.15 2.31 14.71
C GLY A 129 -8.90 3.52 13.82
N TYR A 130 -7.65 3.92 13.77
CA TYR A 130 -7.22 5.08 12.98
C TYR A 130 -5.93 4.79 12.25
N TYR A 131 -5.92 5.07 10.95
CA TYR A 131 -4.76 4.97 10.08
C TYR A 131 -4.23 6.34 9.69
N THR A 132 -2.93 6.41 9.52
CA THR A 132 -2.25 7.48 8.78
C THR A 132 -1.18 6.88 7.89
N GLY A 133 -1.14 7.30 6.64
CA GLY A 133 -0.23 6.73 5.67
C GLY A 133 -0.07 7.57 4.42
N LYS A 134 0.81 7.09 3.56
CA LYS A 134 1.12 7.69 2.26
C LYS A 134 1.26 6.60 1.21
N LEU A 135 0.69 6.83 0.05
CA LEU A 135 0.88 6.05 -1.16
C LEU A 135 1.36 7.00 -2.27
N ASP A 136 2.54 6.73 -2.79
CA ASP A 136 3.08 7.41 -3.97
C ASP A 136 3.17 6.39 -5.09
N VAL A 137 2.63 6.73 -6.23
CA VAL A 137 2.76 5.96 -7.46
C VAL A 137 3.43 6.85 -8.50
N ASP A 138 4.62 6.47 -8.91
CA ASP A 138 5.36 7.12 -9.99
C ASP A 138 5.29 6.19 -11.22
N ALA A 139 4.88 6.71 -12.36
CA ALA A 139 4.85 5.99 -13.63
C ALA A 139 5.66 6.77 -14.66
N ASN A 140 6.61 6.10 -15.30
CA ASN A 140 7.32 6.64 -16.43
C ASN A 140 6.53 6.29 -17.71
N LEU A 141 6.17 7.33 -18.43
CA LEU A 141 5.53 7.22 -19.74
C LEU A 141 6.64 7.16 -20.77
N SER A 142 6.98 5.98 -21.23
CA SER A 142 7.83 5.79 -22.40
C SER A 142 7.06 4.96 -23.41
N GLY A 143 7.03 5.37 -24.65
CA GLY A 143 6.29 4.65 -25.67
C GLY A 143 7.12 4.43 -26.90
N LYS A 144 7.14 3.18 -27.34
CA LYS A 144 7.43 2.80 -28.69
C LYS A 144 6.20 2.07 -29.20
N ILE A 145 5.52 2.61 -30.20
CA ILE A 145 4.37 1.92 -30.79
C ILE A 145 4.92 0.96 -31.83
N ASP A 146 4.76 -0.35 -31.56
CA ASP A 146 5.01 -1.40 -32.54
C ASP A 146 3.92 -1.31 -33.62
N GLY A 147 4.34 -1.00 -34.84
CA GLY A 147 3.48 -1.07 -36.03
C GLY A 147 3.23 0.24 -36.79
N LEU A 148 3.69 1.39 -36.25
CA LEU A 148 3.70 2.64 -37.04
C LEU A 148 5.01 2.77 -37.80
N PRO A 149 4.98 3.19 -39.10
CA PRO A 149 6.19 3.49 -39.80
C PRO A 149 6.82 4.73 -39.18
N SER A 150 8.00 4.53 -38.58
CA SER A 150 8.88 5.52 -37.95
C SER A 150 8.43 6.10 -36.61
N ASP A 151 9.12 5.72 -35.56
CA ASP A 151 9.60 6.51 -34.38
C ASP A 151 8.71 7.62 -33.79
N ALA A 152 7.40 7.63 -34.02
CA ALA A 152 6.47 8.60 -33.47
C ALA A 152 5.53 7.93 -32.44
N PHE A 153 5.40 8.56 -31.29
CA PHE A 153 4.45 8.17 -30.24
C PHE A 153 3.27 9.15 -30.27
N GLU A 154 2.07 8.66 -30.60
CA GLU A 154 0.84 9.44 -30.66
C GLU A 154 0.00 9.18 -29.40
N PHE A 155 -0.53 10.24 -28.82
CA PHE A 155 -1.45 10.17 -27.70
C PHE A 155 -2.50 11.27 -27.79
N LYS A 156 -3.66 11.00 -27.20
CA LYS A 156 -4.74 11.96 -27.10
C LYS A 156 -4.78 12.53 -25.68
N LEU A 157 -4.89 13.84 -25.58
CA LEU A 157 -5.12 14.54 -24.33
C LEU A 157 -6.37 15.40 -24.50
N MET A 158 -7.45 15.06 -23.82
CA MET A 158 -8.78 15.56 -24.07
C MET A 158 -9.17 15.31 -25.55
N ASP A 159 -9.53 16.35 -26.30
CA ASP A 159 -9.86 16.25 -27.73
C ASP A 159 -8.69 16.55 -28.65
N ASN A 160 -7.51 16.82 -28.13
CA ASN A 160 -6.34 17.19 -28.89
C ASN A 160 -5.41 15.98 -29.09
N LEU A 161 -4.92 15.81 -30.30
CA LEU A 161 -3.99 14.76 -30.68
C LEU A 161 -2.56 15.30 -30.66
N TYR A 162 -1.68 14.61 -29.94
CA TYR A 162 -0.26 14.95 -29.83
C TYR A 162 0.61 13.76 -30.26
N ARG A 163 1.84 14.05 -30.63
CA ARG A 163 2.85 13.01 -30.85
C ARG A 163 4.23 13.51 -30.47
N TYR A 164 5.09 12.59 -30.15
CA TYR A 164 6.52 12.85 -30.06
C TYR A 164 7.23 12.29 -31.28
N THR A 165 8.16 13.08 -31.82
CA THR A 165 9.05 12.67 -32.90
C THR A 165 10.42 12.37 -32.31
N GLY A 166 10.83 11.09 -32.28
CA GLY A 166 12.12 10.67 -31.74
C GLY A 166 12.03 9.37 -30.95
N ASN A 167 13.19 8.78 -30.64
CA ASN A 167 13.31 7.42 -30.11
C ASN A 167 12.98 7.24 -28.63
N SER A 168 12.62 8.29 -27.90
CA SER A 168 12.26 8.17 -26.48
C SER A 168 11.42 9.35 -26.00
N VAL A 169 10.22 9.05 -25.56
CA VAL A 169 9.37 9.97 -24.80
C VAL A 169 9.64 9.74 -23.33
N HIS A 170 9.94 10.79 -22.61
CA HIS A 170 10.11 10.77 -21.17
C HIS A 170 9.08 11.69 -20.53
N GLY A 171 7.83 11.23 -20.47
CA GLY A 171 6.81 11.82 -19.63
C GLY A 171 6.76 11.09 -18.29
N THR A 172 6.31 11.76 -17.24
CA THR A 172 6.08 11.14 -15.94
C THR A 172 4.69 11.47 -15.42
N ALA A 173 3.95 10.43 -15.00
CA ALA A 173 2.72 10.58 -14.27
C ALA A 173 2.96 10.20 -12.80
N ARG A 174 2.49 11.03 -11.88
CA ARG A 174 2.63 10.80 -10.45
C ARG A 174 1.29 10.94 -9.76
N ALA A 175 0.96 9.98 -8.91
CA ALA A 175 -0.13 10.08 -7.97
C ALA A 175 0.42 10.05 -6.53
N ASP A 176 0.05 11.02 -5.73
CA ASP A 176 0.47 11.18 -4.34
C ASP A 176 -0.78 11.19 -3.46
N TRP A 177 -0.92 10.19 -2.58
CA TRP A 177 -2.07 10.09 -1.70
C TRP A 177 -1.64 9.99 -0.24
N LYS A 178 -1.80 11.08 0.48
CA LYS A 178 -1.65 11.13 1.94
C LYS A 178 -3.01 10.90 2.58
N TYR A 179 -3.27 9.68 3.02
CA TYR A 179 -4.53 9.32 3.64
C TYR A 179 -4.42 9.28 5.17
N SER A 180 -5.47 9.71 5.83
CA SER A 180 -5.62 9.55 7.28
C SER A 180 -7.10 9.55 7.64
N GLY A 181 -7.49 8.67 8.56
CA GLY A 181 -8.87 8.59 8.97
C GLY A 181 -9.23 7.35 9.77
N PRO A 182 -10.50 7.28 10.24
CA PRO A 182 -11.02 6.12 10.91
C PRO A 182 -11.03 4.90 10.00
N TYR A 183 -10.78 3.75 10.62
CA TYR A 183 -10.77 2.45 9.97
C TYR A 183 -11.86 1.56 10.54
N LEU A 184 -12.51 0.83 9.67
CA LEU A 184 -13.40 -0.26 10.03
C LEU A 184 -13.07 -1.48 9.18
N GLY A 185 -12.95 -2.62 9.82
CA GLY A 185 -12.62 -3.86 9.14
C GLY A 185 -13.02 -5.09 9.92
N THR A 186 -12.75 -6.22 9.31
CA THR A 186 -12.88 -7.54 9.90
C THR A 186 -11.59 -8.32 9.68
N GLY A 187 -11.33 -9.27 10.56
CA GLY A 187 -10.19 -10.13 10.42
C GLY A 187 -10.48 -11.52 10.96
N PHE A 188 -9.58 -12.42 10.65
CA PHE A 188 -9.64 -13.80 11.11
C PHE A 188 -8.25 -14.30 11.50
N ASP A 189 -8.14 -14.87 12.70
CA ASP A 189 -6.91 -15.47 13.23
C ASP A 189 -7.08 -16.99 13.27
N LEU A 190 -6.43 -17.70 12.35
CA LEU A 190 -6.44 -19.16 12.32
C LEU A 190 -5.25 -19.70 13.13
N GLY A 191 -5.54 -20.37 14.24
CA GLY A 191 -4.53 -21.03 15.04
C GLY A 191 -3.91 -22.22 14.31
N LEU A 192 -2.57 -22.29 14.31
CA LEU A 192 -1.81 -23.38 13.75
C LEU A 192 -1.31 -24.32 14.87
N PHE A 193 -0.30 -23.88 15.61
CA PHE A 193 0.31 -24.61 16.72
C PHE A 193 1.08 -23.67 17.66
N ALA A 194 1.16 -24.01 18.92
CA ALA A 194 2.04 -23.39 19.91
C ALA A 194 2.08 -21.83 19.86
N GLY A 195 0.92 -21.17 19.77
CA GLY A 195 0.82 -19.71 19.71
C GLY A 195 0.94 -19.11 18.31
N PHE A 196 1.39 -19.88 17.31
CA PHE A 196 1.43 -19.44 15.92
C PHE A 196 0.04 -19.44 15.29
N LYS A 197 -0.25 -18.39 14.53
CA LYS A 197 -1.51 -18.21 13.80
C LYS A 197 -1.26 -17.58 12.44
N ILE A 198 -2.13 -17.87 11.50
CA ILE A 198 -2.28 -17.07 10.29
C ILE A 198 -3.33 -16.00 10.60
N TYR A 199 -3.07 -14.77 10.22
CA TYR A 199 -4.07 -13.71 10.30
C TYR A 199 -4.41 -13.18 8.92
N MET A 200 -5.66 -12.81 8.76
CA MET A 200 -6.18 -12.09 7.59
C MET A 200 -6.96 -10.87 8.09
N ASP A 201 -6.78 -9.75 7.42
CA ASP A 201 -7.53 -8.52 7.67
C ASP A 201 -8.07 -7.96 6.37
N ALA A 202 -9.30 -7.51 6.39
CA ALA A 202 -9.91 -6.76 5.30
C ALA A 202 -10.73 -5.60 5.88
N GLY A 203 -10.58 -4.42 5.33
CA GLY A 203 -11.32 -3.25 5.80
C GLY A 203 -11.06 -2.01 4.98
N VAL A 204 -11.55 -0.91 5.47
CA VAL A 204 -11.57 0.38 4.78
C VAL A 204 -11.14 1.49 5.72
N VAL A 205 -10.22 2.33 5.27
CA VAL A 205 -9.91 3.62 5.89
C VAL A 205 -10.78 4.68 5.24
N PHE A 206 -11.58 5.38 6.02
CA PHE A 206 -12.37 6.51 5.55
C PHE A 206 -11.51 7.77 5.62
N THR A 207 -11.19 8.34 4.46
CA THR A 207 -10.32 9.50 4.36
C THR A 207 -11.04 10.67 3.70
N SER A 208 -10.77 11.87 4.17
CA SER A 208 -11.24 13.11 3.52
C SER A 208 -10.20 13.69 2.55
N LYS A 209 -9.02 13.07 2.48
CA LYS A 209 -7.95 13.50 1.58
C LYS A 209 -7.94 12.61 0.36
N THR A 210 -7.92 13.23 -0.80
CA THR A 210 -7.89 12.58 -2.10
C THR A 210 -6.47 12.48 -2.63
N ALA A 211 -6.25 11.59 -3.59
CA ALA A 211 -4.99 11.49 -4.30
C ALA A 211 -4.77 12.77 -5.13
N GLN A 212 -3.53 13.23 -5.19
CA GLN A 212 -3.10 14.35 -6.03
C GLN A 212 -2.40 13.79 -7.25
N LEU A 213 -2.88 14.19 -8.42
CA LEU A 213 -2.27 13.81 -9.70
C LEU A 213 -1.31 14.89 -10.18
N ASN A 214 -0.24 14.45 -10.81
CA ASN A 214 0.70 15.31 -11.52
C ASN A 214 1.11 14.62 -12.82
N LEU A 215 1.13 15.36 -13.91
CA LEU A 215 1.54 14.88 -15.23
C LEU A 215 2.60 15.84 -15.78
N ASP A 216 3.76 15.31 -16.08
CA ASP A 216 4.83 16.03 -16.77
C ASP A 216 4.88 15.59 -18.23
N VAL A 217 4.71 16.56 -19.12
CA VAL A 217 4.75 16.38 -20.57
C VAL A 217 5.82 17.32 -21.12
N PRO A 218 7.03 16.82 -21.41
CA PRO A 218 8.10 17.64 -21.99
C PRO A 218 7.73 18.19 -23.35
N PHE A 219 8.05 19.45 -23.64
CA PHE A 219 7.76 20.06 -24.93
C PHE A 219 8.76 19.69 -26.03
N ALA A 220 9.95 19.25 -25.63
CA ALA A 220 10.99 18.88 -26.60
C ALA A 220 10.56 17.70 -27.48
N GLY A 221 10.45 17.92 -28.78
CA GLY A 221 10.01 16.92 -29.75
C GLY A 221 8.48 16.67 -29.78
N LEU A 222 7.71 17.45 -29.03
CA LEU A 222 6.25 17.37 -29.02
C LEU A 222 5.68 18.08 -30.24
N GLU A 223 4.76 17.40 -30.93
CA GLU A 223 3.97 17.95 -32.02
C GLU A 223 2.47 17.81 -31.69
N TYR A 224 1.68 18.74 -32.17
CA TYR A 224 0.22 18.68 -32.12
C TYR A 224 -0.37 18.54 -33.51
N TYR A 225 -1.54 17.92 -33.64
CA TYR A 225 -2.25 17.78 -34.89
C TYR A 225 -3.15 18.99 -35.12
N ASP A 226 -2.82 19.78 -36.13
CA ASP A 226 -3.66 20.89 -36.57
C ASP A 226 -4.75 20.36 -37.52
N THR A 227 -5.98 20.27 -36.98
CA THR A 227 -7.14 19.75 -37.74
C THR A 227 -7.53 20.63 -38.91
N ALA A 228 -7.30 21.93 -38.84
CA ALA A 228 -7.61 22.87 -39.92
C ALA A 228 -6.63 22.72 -41.11
N ALA A 229 -5.37 22.48 -40.82
CA ALA A 229 -4.35 22.23 -41.82
C ALA A 229 -4.17 20.76 -42.19
N SER A 230 -4.79 19.85 -41.42
CA SER A 230 -4.65 18.39 -41.53
C SER A 230 -3.18 17.94 -41.50
N THR A 231 -2.39 18.51 -40.64
CA THR A 231 -0.95 18.24 -40.55
C THR A 231 -0.44 18.36 -39.09
N TRP A 232 0.67 17.65 -38.83
CA TRP A 232 1.40 17.78 -37.57
C TRP A 232 2.26 19.04 -37.58
N LYS A 233 2.25 19.75 -36.44
CA LYS A 233 3.05 20.95 -36.23
C LYS A 233 3.85 20.82 -34.91
N PRO A 234 5.13 21.22 -34.89
CA PRO A 234 5.92 21.19 -33.67
C PRO A 234 5.39 22.23 -32.65
N VAL A 235 5.42 21.87 -31.38
CA VAL A 235 5.23 22.81 -30.27
C VAL A 235 6.53 23.58 -30.11
N SER A 236 6.60 24.81 -30.62
CA SER A 236 7.84 25.59 -30.72
C SER A 236 7.72 27.03 -30.26
N SER A 237 6.50 27.52 -30.09
CA SER A 237 6.24 28.88 -29.58
C SER A 237 5.68 28.83 -28.17
N SER A 238 5.91 29.91 -27.41
CA SER A 238 5.35 30.05 -26.07
C SER A 238 3.81 30.04 -26.02
N ALA A 239 3.16 30.39 -27.14
CA ALA A 239 1.70 30.29 -27.25
C ALA A 239 1.23 28.83 -27.38
N GLU A 240 1.96 28.01 -28.15
CA GLU A 240 1.68 26.58 -28.30
C GLU A 240 1.99 25.82 -27.01
N GLU A 241 3.11 26.14 -26.33
CA GLU A 241 3.43 25.57 -25.01
C GLU A 241 2.34 25.90 -23.98
N ALA A 242 1.85 27.15 -23.96
CA ALA A 242 0.77 27.55 -23.07
C ALA A 242 -0.55 26.82 -23.37
N GLU A 243 -0.82 26.51 -24.63
CA GLU A 243 -2.00 25.73 -25.02
C GLU A 243 -1.88 24.26 -24.55
N VAL A 244 -0.71 23.64 -24.70
CA VAL A 244 -0.45 22.29 -24.17
C VAL A 244 -0.63 22.26 -22.64
N ASP A 245 -0.08 23.25 -21.94
CA ASP A 245 -0.23 23.36 -20.48
C ASP A 245 -1.69 23.57 -20.05
N ARG A 246 -2.46 24.33 -20.81
CA ARG A 246 -3.89 24.49 -20.59
C ARG A 246 -4.64 23.16 -20.73
N VAL A 247 -4.42 22.44 -21.82
CA VAL A 247 -5.07 21.14 -22.07
C VAL A 247 -4.64 20.10 -21.03
N LYS A 248 -3.36 20.09 -20.65
CA LYS A 248 -2.84 19.25 -19.56
C LYS A 248 -3.54 19.55 -18.23
N ALA A 249 -3.68 20.84 -17.90
CA ALA A 249 -4.34 21.26 -16.65
C ALA A 249 -5.83 20.85 -16.66
N GLU A 250 -6.52 20.94 -17.79
CA GLU A 250 -7.91 20.54 -17.95
C GLU A 250 -8.06 19.02 -17.79
N ALA A 251 -7.20 18.22 -18.43
CA ALA A 251 -7.18 16.77 -18.30
C ALA A 251 -6.88 16.32 -16.85
N LEU A 252 -5.94 16.99 -16.18
CA LEU A 252 -5.64 16.74 -14.78
C LEU A 252 -6.82 17.09 -13.86
N ALA A 253 -7.53 18.20 -14.14
CA ALA A 253 -8.68 18.63 -13.34
C ALA A 253 -9.85 17.64 -13.49
N ASP A 254 -10.07 17.12 -14.69
CA ASP A 254 -11.09 16.11 -14.98
C ASP A 254 -10.79 14.80 -14.23
N ALA A 255 -9.59 14.27 -14.40
CA ALA A 255 -9.14 13.07 -13.69
C ALA A 255 -9.12 13.26 -12.15
N GLN A 256 -8.74 14.44 -11.67
CA GLN A 256 -8.76 14.78 -10.25
C GLN A 256 -10.18 14.78 -9.71
N SER A 257 -11.16 15.27 -10.46
CA SER A 257 -12.56 15.28 -10.02
C SER A 257 -13.13 13.87 -9.83
N GLU A 258 -12.72 12.90 -10.64
CA GLU A 258 -13.09 11.49 -10.46
C GLU A 258 -12.47 10.89 -9.20
N LEU A 259 -11.21 11.25 -8.90
CA LEU A 259 -10.52 10.80 -7.70
C LEU A 259 -11.07 11.45 -6.42
N ASP A 260 -11.59 12.66 -6.50
CA ASP A 260 -12.14 13.38 -5.34
C ASP A 260 -13.40 12.70 -4.76
N ASP A 261 -14.05 11.86 -5.53
CA ASP A 261 -15.16 11.02 -5.08
C ASP A 261 -14.70 9.77 -4.32
N ILE A 262 -13.43 9.40 -4.41
CA ILE A 262 -12.86 8.24 -3.70
C ILE A 262 -12.48 8.65 -2.28
N LYS A 263 -13.40 8.41 -1.33
CA LYS A 263 -13.24 8.77 0.11
C LYS A 263 -12.87 7.59 0.99
N PHE A 264 -12.41 6.51 0.40
CA PHE A 264 -12.02 5.32 1.14
C PHE A 264 -10.75 4.69 0.56
N TYR A 265 -9.92 4.16 1.45
CA TYR A 265 -8.71 3.42 1.09
C TYR A 265 -8.86 1.97 1.56
N PRO A 266 -8.87 0.98 0.65
CA PRO A 266 -9.02 -0.41 1.01
C PRO A 266 -7.73 -0.96 1.63
N MET A 267 -7.89 -1.81 2.65
CA MET A 267 -6.81 -2.52 3.32
C MET A 267 -7.08 -4.01 3.26
N ILE A 268 -6.15 -4.77 2.69
CA ILE A 268 -6.17 -6.23 2.72
C ILE A 268 -4.78 -6.69 3.16
N LYS A 269 -4.74 -7.53 4.18
CA LYS A 269 -3.51 -8.04 4.78
C LYS A 269 -3.60 -9.53 5.02
N LEU A 270 -2.49 -10.20 4.85
CA LEU A 270 -2.31 -11.62 5.16
C LEU A 270 -0.92 -11.81 5.78
N GLY A 271 -0.84 -12.61 6.82
CA GLY A 271 0.44 -12.87 7.45
C GLY A 271 0.39 -13.91 8.56
N PHE A 272 1.50 -13.99 9.26
CA PHE A 272 1.67 -14.86 10.42
C PHE A 272 1.80 -14.01 11.68
N MET A 273 1.27 -14.49 12.75
CA MET A 273 1.44 -13.87 14.06
C MET A 273 1.74 -14.92 15.13
N TYR A 274 2.40 -14.47 16.16
CA TYR A 274 2.62 -15.25 17.37
C TYR A 274 1.95 -14.54 18.56
N ARG A 275 1.25 -15.32 19.36
CA ARG A 275 0.65 -14.86 20.62
C ARG A 275 1.33 -15.60 21.76
N PHE A 276 1.95 -14.85 22.64
CA PHE A 276 2.60 -15.34 23.85
C PHE A 276 1.61 -15.79 24.91
#